data_dd1f2c0ac5bcd7c24b799dfef5a92f14
#
_entry.id   dd1f2c0ac5bcd7c24b799dfef5a92f14
#
_cell.length_a   1.000
_cell.length_b   1.000
_cell.length_c   1.000
_cell.angle_alpha   90.00
_cell.angle_beta   90.00
_cell.angle_gamma   90.00
#
_symmetry.space_group_name_H-M   'P 1'
#
loop_
_entity.id
_entity.type
_entity.pdbx_description
1 polymer ?
#
loop_
_entity_poly.entity_id
_entity_poly.type
_entity_poly.pdbx_seq_one_letter_code
_entity_poly.pdbx_strand_id
1 'polypeptide(L)'
;MTEKDAHVLLGQIHSIITNKPVTGQLEGDAPVYKELQDTISCLSGYMLKMNQQVTRSRGFNSLLLAIINSLKDWVVVIEEQTGKILYTNDLVKSRFYNVETGQFICGEECGLMDRLQSPGKIEDKQKFEYQCKQKKFFQVESHWVQWENTRAVIHLISDVTFQKETEAHLEIMAYKDELTGLNNRRCCISTIDEYMKAESLFALCMIDLDGLKTINDKFGHLNGDQYLTCVSRELKESVNQGDFICRFGGDEFVILYRGKTEEEAEKRLAEVNQNLATNPVGYSMSFSYGIVCIKKEMNLLPETAIKLADEKMYQFKRMRK
;
A
#
# COMPACT_ATOMS: atom_id res chain seq x y z
N MET A 1 18.55 -76.48 -0.10
CA MET A 1 18.47 -75.40 -1.10
C MET A 1 19.37 -75.78 -2.23
N THR A 2 18.83 -75.94 -3.44
CA THR A 2 19.63 -76.30 -4.60
C THR A 2 20.30 -75.00 -5.14
N GLU A 3 21.34 -75.15 -5.98
CA GLU A 3 21.99 -73.98 -6.63
C GLU A 3 21.02 -73.18 -7.48
N LYS A 4 20.00 -73.84 -8.08
CA LYS A 4 18.94 -73.22 -8.84
C LYS A 4 18.00 -72.38 -7.94
N ASP A 5 17.70 -72.85 -6.75
CA ASP A 5 16.89 -72.11 -5.79
C ASP A 5 17.61 -70.85 -5.27
N ALA A 6 18.91 -70.94 -5.06
CA ALA A 6 19.72 -69.78 -4.66
C ALA A 6 19.74 -68.69 -5.72
N HIS A 7 19.82 -69.07 -7.01
CA HIS A 7 19.77 -68.12 -8.13
C HIS A 7 18.39 -67.46 -8.26
N VAL A 8 17.30 -68.18 -8.08
CA VAL A 8 15.94 -67.64 -8.11
C VAL A 8 15.75 -66.67 -6.94
N LEU A 9 16.21 -67.01 -5.73
CA LEU A 9 16.13 -66.15 -4.55
C LEU A 9 16.90 -64.83 -4.75
N LEU A 10 18.14 -64.93 -5.27
CA LEU A 10 18.95 -63.75 -5.58
C LEU A 10 18.29 -62.84 -6.63
N GLY A 11 17.67 -63.46 -7.67
CA GLY A 11 16.92 -62.75 -8.70
C GLY A 11 15.69 -62.05 -8.14
N GLN A 12 14.95 -62.67 -7.22
CA GLN A 12 13.80 -62.08 -6.54
C GLN A 12 14.22 -60.90 -5.65
N ILE A 13 15.29 -61.04 -4.85
CA ILE A 13 15.86 -59.97 -4.01
C ILE A 13 16.30 -58.79 -4.88
N HIS A 14 16.99 -59.08 -5.99
CA HIS A 14 17.44 -58.03 -6.92
C HIS A 14 16.25 -57.27 -7.56
N SER A 15 15.20 -57.98 -7.93
CA SER A 15 13.94 -57.39 -8.46
C SER A 15 13.27 -56.49 -7.42
N ILE A 16 13.24 -56.87 -6.13
CA ILE A 16 12.72 -56.07 -5.04
C ILE A 16 13.56 -54.79 -4.90
N ILE A 17 14.89 -54.86 -4.84
CA ILE A 17 15.80 -53.73 -4.69
C ILE A 17 15.71 -52.77 -5.87
N THR A 18 15.58 -53.29 -7.10
CA THR A 18 15.49 -52.47 -8.32
C THR A 18 14.07 -52.02 -8.69
N ASN A 19 13.10 -52.30 -7.84
CA ASN A 19 11.66 -52.02 -8.05
C ASN A 19 11.09 -52.58 -9.35
N LYS A 20 11.53 -53.81 -9.71
CA LYS A 20 11.03 -54.58 -10.85
C LYS A 20 10.04 -55.64 -10.38
N PRO A 21 9.17 -56.16 -11.26
CA PRO A 21 8.30 -57.28 -10.91
C PRO A 21 9.13 -58.48 -10.45
N VAL A 22 8.72 -59.08 -9.33
CA VAL A 22 9.34 -60.29 -8.84
C VAL A 22 8.93 -61.47 -9.75
N THR A 23 9.88 -62.17 -10.32
CA THR A 23 9.66 -63.27 -11.22
C THR A 23 10.37 -64.52 -10.70
N GLY A 24 9.79 -65.71 -10.98
CA GLY A 24 10.26 -67.01 -10.54
C GLY A 24 9.63 -67.45 -9.22
N GLN A 25 9.46 -68.77 -9.07
CA GLN A 25 9.02 -69.43 -7.86
C GLN A 25 10.09 -70.39 -7.35
N LEU A 26 10.24 -70.46 -6.04
CA LEU A 26 11.08 -71.48 -5.43
C LEU A 26 10.40 -72.80 -5.52
N GLU A 27 11.06 -73.82 -6.07
CA GLU A 27 10.55 -75.18 -6.19
C GLU A 27 11.00 -75.96 -4.96
N GLY A 28 10.04 -76.48 -4.12
CA GLY A 28 10.32 -77.35 -2.99
C GLY A 28 9.17 -77.35 -1.99
N ASP A 29 8.91 -78.50 -1.44
CA ASP A 29 7.81 -78.78 -0.48
C ASP A 29 8.23 -78.58 1.00
N ALA A 30 9.46 -78.17 1.28
CA ALA A 30 9.91 -77.98 2.65
C ALA A 30 9.31 -76.66 3.25
N PRO A 31 8.87 -76.70 4.53
CA PRO A 31 8.27 -75.50 5.21
C PRO A 31 9.09 -74.24 5.08
N VAL A 32 10.41 -74.37 5.04
CA VAL A 32 11.37 -73.19 4.88
C VAL A 32 11.19 -72.48 3.57
N TYR A 33 10.84 -73.20 2.45
CA TYR A 33 10.61 -72.53 1.15
C TYR A 33 9.37 -71.65 1.15
N LYS A 34 8.32 -72.14 1.82
CA LYS A 34 7.06 -71.44 1.95
C LYS A 34 7.26 -70.10 2.77
N GLU A 35 7.97 -70.25 3.90
CA GLU A 35 8.28 -69.09 4.77
C GLU A 35 9.14 -68.06 4.06
N LEU A 36 10.12 -68.48 3.25
CA LEU A 36 10.92 -67.61 2.39
C LEU A 36 10.08 -66.92 1.33
N GLN A 37 9.18 -67.61 0.66
CA GLN A 37 8.30 -67.04 -0.36
C GLN A 37 7.35 -66.01 0.24
N ASP A 38 6.78 -66.29 1.41
CA ASP A 38 5.90 -65.37 2.13
C ASP A 38 6.65 -64.13 2.57
N THR A 39 7.90 -64.26 3.05
CA THR A 39 8.76 -63.15 3.44
C THR A 39 9.11 -62.24 2.23
N ILE A 40 9.47 -62.85 1.10
CA ILE A 40 9.76 -62.08 -0.14
C ILE A 40 8.51 -61.34 -0.64
N SER A 41 7.34 -61.97 -0.58
CA SER A 41 6.08 -61.35 -0.95
C SER A 41 5.73 -60.17 -0.05
N CYS A 42 5.94 -60.31 1.26
CA CYS A 42 5.74 -59.24 2.25
C CYS A 42 6.69 -58.07 2.01
N LEU A 43 7.98 -58.33 1.80
CA LEU A 43 8.98 -57.27 1.49
C LEU A 43 8.67 -56.55 0.18
N SER A 44 8.27 -57.28 -0.86
CA SER A 44 7.82 -56.69 -2.12
C SER A 44 6.66 -55.71 -1.93
N GLY A 45 5.63 -56.18 -1.17
CA GLY A 45 4.48 -55.34 -0.87
C GLY A 45 4.83 -54.08 -0.07
N TYR A 46 5.75 -54.22 0.89
CA TYR A 46 6.24 -53.06 1.67
C TYR A 46 7.02 -52.06 0.82
N MET A 47 7.95 -52.54 -0.01
CA MET A 47 8.73 -51.70 -0.92
C MET A 47 7.86 -50.96 -1.94
N LEU A 48 6.83 -51.65 -2.47
CA LEU A 48 5.87 -51.02 -3.40
C LEU A 48 5.10 -49.87 -2.72
N LYS A 49 4.61 -50.11 -1.48
CA LYS A 49 3.94 -49.04 -0.71
C LYS A 49 4.85 -47.85 -0.42
N MET A 50 6.10 -48.12 0.02
CA MET A 50 7.08 -47.07 0.24
C MET A 50 7.34 -46.26 -1.03
N ASN A 51 7.57 -46.90 -2.17
CA ASN A 51 7.80 -46.21 -3.44
C ASN A 51 6.60 -45.38 -3.89
N GLN A 52 5.37 -45.87 -3.70
CA GLN A 52 4.16 -45.11 -3.96
C GLN A 52 4.07 -43.86 -3.05
N GLN A 53 4.41 -44.00 -1.78
CA GLN A 53 4.42 -42.89 -0.84
C GLN A 53 5.47 -41.84 -1.18
N VAL A 54 6.68 -42.24 -1.56
CA VAL A 54 7.76 -41.34 -2.01
C VAL A 54 7.37 -40.63 -3.31
N THR A 55 6.79 -41.35 -4.28
CA THR A 55 6.33 -40.75 -5.54
C THR A 55 5.22 -39.74 -5.30
N ARG A 56 4.25 -40.05 -4.43
CA ARG A 56 3.18 -39.12 -4.05
C ARG A 56 3.72 -37.89 -3.34
N SER A 57 4.69 -38.04 -2.43
CA SER A 57 5.35 -36.93 -1.74
C SER A 57 6.11 -36.05 -2.71
N ARG A 58 6.86 -36.61 -3.69
CA ARG A 58 7.57 -35.85 -4.71
C ARG A 58 6.61 -35.04 -5.59
N GLY A 59 5.49 -35.66 -6.01
CA GLY A 59 4.47 -34.95 -6.81
C GLY A 59 3.85 -33.78 -6.04
N PHE A 60 3.56 -33.97 -4.76
CA PHE A 60 3.03 -32.91 -3.89
C PHE A 60 4.05 -31.77 -3.69
N ASN A 61 5.32 -32.08 -3.43
CA ASN A 61 6.37 -31.09 -3.29
C ASN A 61 6.56 -30.27 -4.58
N SER A 62 6.52 -30.94 -5.76
CA SER A 62 6.61 -30.23 -7.05
C SER A 62 5.44 -29.27 -7.26
N LEU A 63 4.23 -29.67 -6.86
CA LEU A 63 3.05 -28.82 -6.92
C LEU A 63 3.20 -27.60 -5.98
N LEU A 64 3.63 -27.82 -4.73
CA LEU A 64 3.85 -26.71 -3.78
C LEU A 64 4.89 -25.72 -4.29
N LEU A 65 6.00 -26.19 -4.83
CA LEU A 65 7.03 -25.31 -5.42
C LEU A 65 6.50 -24.52 -6.60
N ALA A 66 5.70 -25.15 -7.47
CA ALA A 66 5.07 -24.45 -8.59
C ALA A 66 4.11 -23.36 -8.10
N ILE A 67 3.31 -23.62 -7.07
CA ILE A 67 2.43 -22.62 -6.45
C ILE A 67 3.24 -21.46 -5.88
N ILE A 68 4.26 -21.75 -5.05
CA ILE A 68 5.10 -20.73 -4.41
C ILE A 68 5.83 -19.86 -5.46
N ASN A 69 6.30 -20.46 -6.55
CA ASN A 69 6.95 -19.72 -7.63
C ASN A 69 5.97 -18.95 -8.54
N SER A 70 4.68 -19.28 -8.49
CA SER A 70 3.63 -18.52 -9.21
C SER A 70 3.13 -17.29 -8.42
N LEU A 71 3.45 -17.18 -7.13
CA LEU A 71 3.10 -16.03 -6.32
C LEU A 71 3.79 -14.77 -6.85
N LYS A 72 3.10 -13.64 -6.76
CA LYS A 72 3.67 -12.30 -7.04
C LYS A 72 4.48 -11.75 -5.87
N ASP A 73 4.39 -12.41 -4.73
CA ASP A 73 5.07 -12.03 -3.50
C ASP A 73 6.45 -12.69 -3.41
N TRP A 74 7.35 -12.03 -2.75
CA TRP A 74 8.65 -12.60 -2.41
C TRP A 74 8.48 -13.54 -1.22
N VAL A 75 8.97 -14.75 -1.34
CA VAL A 75 8.95 -15.75 -0.29
C VAL A 75 10.37 -16.01 0.17
N VAL A 76 10.64 -15.74 1.44
CA VAL A 76 11.94 -15.98 2.07
C VAL A 76 11.73 -16.79 3.34
N VAL A 77 12.49 -17.88 3.50
CA VAL A 77 12.50 -18.69 4.73
C VAL A 77 13.85 -18.50 5.41
N ILE A 78 13.82 -18.09 6.66
CA ILE A 78 15.03 -17.75 7.45
C ILE A 78 15.06 -18.61 8.72
N GLU A 79 16.20 -19.21 9.02
CA GLU A 79 16.42 -19.93 10.27
C GLU A 79 16.41 -18.94 11.44
N GLU A 80 15.62 -19.25 12.49
CA GLU A 80 15.41 -18.33 13.61
C GLU A 80 16.71 -18.00 14.36
N GLN A 81 17.53 -19.00 14.61
CA GLN A 81 18.69 -18.84 15.48
C GLN A 81 19.87 -18.14 14.82
N THR A 82 20.10 -18.42 13.54
CA THR A 82 21.29 -17.97 12.82
C THR A 82 21.02 -16.81 11.86
N GLY A 83 19.75 -16.57 11.52
CA GLY A 83 19.37 -15.63 10.47
C GLY A 83 19.72 -16.11 9.06
N LYS A 84 20.15 -17.39 8.91
CA LYS A 84 20.52 -17.96 7.62
C LYS A 84 19.27 -18.16 6.75
N ILE A 85 19.37 -17.78 5.49
CA ILE A 85 18.31 -18.00 4.49
C ILE A 85 18.33 -19.48 4.09
N LEU A 86 17.21 -20.17 4.33
CA LEU A 86 17.01 -21.58 4.01
C LEU A 86 16.37 -21.77 2.64
N TYR A 87 15.48 -20.86 2.25
CA TYR A 87 14.76 -20.93 0.98
C TYR A 87 14.33 -19.55 0.49
N THR A 88 14.28 -19.41 -0.82
CA THR A 88 13.62 -18.27 -1.50
C THR A 88 12.94 -18.75 -2.76
N ASN A 89 11.81 -18.12 -3.14
CA ASN A 89 11.19 -18.41 -4.42
C ASN A 89 12.00 -17.78 -5.60
N ASP A 90 11.66 -18.18 -6.82
CA ASP A 90 12.41 -17.76 -8.02
C ASP A 90 12.31 -16.25 -8.27
N LEU A 91 11.23 -15.60 -7.83
CA LEU A 91 11.06 -14.15 -7.94
C LEU A 91 12.13 -13.39 -7.13
N VAL A 92 12.46 -13.87 -5.93
CA VAL A 92 13.55 -13.30 -5.11
C VAL A 92 14.90 -13.54 -5.77
N LYS A 93 15.15 -14.79 -6.22
CA LYS A 93 16.42 -15.16 -6.87
C LYS A 93 16.70 -14.32 -8.11
N SER A 94 15.70 -14.08 -8.97
CA SER A 94 15.87 -13.32 -10.20
C SER A 94 16.17 -11.84 -10.00
N ARG A 95 15.78 -11.25 -8.85
CA ARG A 95 15.92 -9.80 -8.60
C ARG A 95 17.02 -9.44 -7.61
N PHE A 96 17.27 -10.30 -6.63
CA PHE A 96 18.04 -9.94 -5.44
C PHE A 96 19.14 -10.92 -5.08
N TYR A 97 19.37 -11.96 -5.87
CA TYR A 97 20.39 -12.97 -5.57
C TYR A 97 21.50 -12.93 -6.61
N ASN A 98 22.72 -12.66 -6.13
CA ASN A 98 23.93 -12.84 -6.96
C ASN A 98 24.36 -14.29 -6.89
N VAL A 99 24.20 -15.00 -8.02
CA VAL A 99 24.55 -16.42 -8.14
C VAL A 99 26.06 -16.65 -7.95
N GLU A 100 26.90 -15.66 -8.33
CA GLU A 100 28.36 -15.76 -8.24
C GLU A 100 28.88 -15.61 -6.83
N THR A 101 28.31 -14.70 -6.04
CA THR A 101 28.75 -14.45 -4.64
C THR A 101 27.95 -15.23 -3.62
N GLY A 102 26.82 -15.83 -4.00
CA GLY A 102 25.90 -16.49 -3.07
C GLY A 102 25.20 -15.54 -2.10
N GLN A 103 25.26 -14.24 -2.34
CA GLN A 103 24.72 -13.21 -1.45
C GLN A 103 23.48 -12.54 -2.04
N PHE A 104 22.58 -12.11 -1.16
CA PHE A 104 21.47 -11.27 -1.55
C PHE A 104 21.95 -9.85 -1.84
N ILE A 105 21.73 -9.41 -3.07
CA ILE A 105 21.88 -8.01 -3.47
C ILE A 105 20.56 -7.28 -3.19
N CYS A 106 20.14 -7.21 -1.97
CA CYS A 106 19.31 -6.10 -1.58
C CYS A 106 20.28 -4.93 -1.48
N GLY A 107 20.23 -3.99 -2.44
CA GLY A 107 21.18 -2.89 -2.43
C GLY A 107 21.28 -2.29 -1.03
N GLU A 108 22.43 -1.80 -0.62
CA GLU A 108 22.77 -1.23 0.69
C GLU A 108 21.72 -0.22 1.22
N GLU A 109 20.82 0.21 0.33
CA GLU A 109 19.75 1.18 0.60
C GLU A 109 18.41 0.55 1.06
N CYS A 110 18.20 -0.77 0.92
CA CYS A 110 16.89 -1.35 1.24
C CYS A 110 16.72 -1.64 2.74
N GLY A 111 17.71 -2.24 3.40
CA GLY A 111 17.70 -2.59 4.83
C GLY A 111 16.61 -3.58 5.28
N LEU A 112 15.73 -4.03 4.37
CA LEU A 112 14.64 -4.96 4.70
C LEU A 112 15.19 -6.33 5.09
N MET A 113 16.13 -6.86 4.31
CA MET A 113 16.71 -8.18 4.57
C MET A 113 17.50 -8.19 5.89
N ASP A 114 18.25 -7.13 6.21
CA ASP A 114 18.95 -6.99 7.48
C ASP A 114 17.99 -7.05 8.66
N ARG A 115 16.81 -6.43 8.51
CA ARG A 115 15.75 -6.50 9.53
C ARG A 115 15.18 -7.91 9.68
N LEU A 116 14.93 -8.62 8.56
CA LEU A 116 14.35 -9.97 8.57
C LEU A 116 15.35 -11.02 9.08
N GLN A 117 16.64 -10.86 8.81
CA GLN A 117 17.71 -11.76 9.27
C GLN A 117 18.14 -11.55 10.73
N SER A 118 17.59 -10.53 11.41
CA SER A 118 17.95 -10.25 12.81
C SER A 118 17.33 -11.28 13.76
N PRO A 119 18.12 -12.11 14.46
CA PRO A 119 17.61 -13.16 15.33
C PRO A 119 16.72 -12.64 16.46
N GLY A 120 15.66 -13.37 16.78
CA GLY A 120 14.85 -13.15 17.99
C GLY A 120 13.92 -11.94 18.03
N LYS A 121 13.73 -11.23 16.90
CA LYS A 121 12.87 -10.02 16.85
C LYS A 121 11.51 -10.24 16.18
N ILE A 122 11.19 -11.45 15.74
CA ILE A 122 9.98 -11.70 14.93
C ILE A 122 9.00 -12.54 15.75
N GLU A 123 7.80 -12.02 15.91
CA GLU A 123 6.68 -12.73 16.51
C GLU A 123 5.94 -13.56 15.45
N ASP A 124 5.29 -14.66 15.86
CA ASP A 124 4.45 -15.45 14.98
C ASP A 124 3.24 -14.62 14.50
N LYS A 125 2.89 -14.75 13.22
CA LYS A 125 1.80 -14.00 12.56
C LYS A 125 1.98 -12.48 12.60
N GLN A 126 3.23 -12.02 12.67
CA GLN A 126 3.53 -10.60 12.63
C GLN A 126 3.28 -10.06 11.23
N LYS A 127 2.53 -8.96 11.15
CA LYS A 127 2.32 -8.20 9.93
C LYS A 127 2.79 -6.77 10.14
N PHE A 128 3.63 -6.27 9.24
CA PHE A 128 4.12 -4.89 9.32
C PHE A 128 4.38 -4.32 7.92
N GLU A 129 4.34 -2.99 7.84
CA GLU A 129 4.76 -2.24 6.66
C GLU A 129 6.21 -1.77 6.83
N TYR A 130 6.95 -1.75 5.74
CA TYR A 130 8.32 -1.28 5.68
C TYR A 130 8.52 -0.36 4.49
N GLN A 131 9.05 0.84 4.73
CA GLN A 131 9.45 1.75 3.67
C GLN A 131 10.98 1.74 3.56
N CYS A 132 11.49 1.42 2.37
CA CYS A 132 12.93 1.48 2.11
C CYS A 132 13.40 2.91 1.78
N LYS A 133 14.72 3.14 1.80
CA LYS A 133 15.32 4.44 1.47
C LYS A 133 14.97 4.94 0.06
N GLN A 134 14.66 4.06 -0.88
CA GLN A 134 14.19 4.40 -2.23
C GLN A 134 12.68 4.73 -2.28
N LYS A 135 12.04 4.93 -1.13
CA LYS A 135 10.60 5.25 -0.99
C LYS A 135 9.64 4.16 -1.46
N LYS A 136 10.12 2.92 -1.69
CA LYS A 136 9.22 1.78 -1.95
C LYS A 136 8.60 1.28 -0.67
N PHE A 137 7.36 0.80 -0.76
CA PHE A 137 6.60 0.27 0.35
C PHE A 137 6.44 -1.24 0.22
N PHE A 138 6.78 -1.96 1.28
CA PHE A 138 6.64 -3.41 1.36
C PHE A 138 5.73 -3.76 2.51
N GLN A 139 4.81 -4.69 2.27
CA GLN A 139 4.03 -5.33 3.31
C GLN A 139 4.68 -6.68 3.59
N VAL A 140 5.04 -6.94 4.84
CA VAL A 140 5.67 -8.18 5.28
C VAL A 140 4.72 -8.92 6.21
N GLU A 141 4.50 -10.19 5.92
CA GLU A 141 3.76 -11.11 6.77
C GLU A 141 4.67 -12.29 7.14
N SER A 142 4.79 -12.59 8.43
CA SER A 142 5.76 -13.54 8.97
C SER A 142 5.08 -14.64 9.75
N HIS A 143 5.42 -15.90 9.48
CA HIS A 143 4.87 -17.07 10.15
C HIS A 143 5.97 -18.02 10.59
N TRP A 144 5.81 -18.60 11.79
CA TRP A 144 6.68 -19.69 12.25
C TRP A 144 6.40 -20.98 11.50
N VAL A 145 7.46 -21.66 11.10
CA VAL A 145 7.38 -22.97 10.44
C VAL A 145 8.44 -23.91 11.00
N GLN A 146 8.14 -25.20 10.98
CA GLN A 146 9.15 -26.23 11.21
C GLN A 146 9.81 -26.55 9.86
N TRP A 147 11.10 -26.27 9.74
CA TRP A 147 11.89 -26.58 8.56
C TRP A 147 12.87 -27.68 8.87
N GLU A 148 12.60 -28.89 8.36
CA GLU A 148 13.37 -30.10 8.73
C GLU A 148 13.50 -30.23 10.26
N ASN A 149 14.72 -30.12 10.78
CA ASN A 149 15.02 -30.23 12.20
C ASN A 149 15.23 -28.88 12.91
N THR A 150 15.00 -27.77 12.22
CA THR A 150 15.20 -26.41 12.79
C THR A 150 13.90 -25.60 12.76
N ARG A 151 13.81 -24.63 13.64
CA ARG A 151 12.72 -23.64 13.63
C ARG A 151 13.07 -22.52 12.69
N ALA A 152 12.14 -22.14 11.82
CA ALA A 152 12.34 -21.10 10.82
C ALA A 152 11.16 -20.15 10.77
N VAL A 153 11.35 -19.01 10.12
CA VAL A 153 10.31 -18.02 9.82
C VAL A 153 10.16 -17.91 8.33
N ILE A 154 8.95 -18.09 7.82
CA ILE A 154 8.60 -17.74 6.45
C ILE A 154 8.12 -16.30 6.41
N HIS A 155 8.69 -15.51 5.52
CA HIS A 155 8.30 -14.14 5.21
C HIS A 155 7.66 -14.09 3.83
N LEU A 156 6.43 -13.58 3.80
CA LEU A 156 5.74 -13.20 2.57
C LEU A 156 5.88 -11.68 2.43
N ILE A 157 6.51 -11.22 1.35
CA ILE A 157 6.83 -9.81 1.15
C ILE A 157 6.19 -9.35 -0.14
N SER A 158 5.22 -8.43 -0.03
CA SER A 158 4.50 -7.84 -1.15
C SER A 158 5.00 -6.42 -1.40
N ASP A 159 5.34 -6.08 -2.64
CA ASP A 159 5.58 -4.69 -3.05
C ASP A 159 4.22 -3.98 -3.22
N VAL A 160 3.87 -3.15 -2.25
CA VAL A 160 2.61 -2.39 -2.22
C VAL A 160 2.79 -0.92 -2.63
N THR A 161 3.93 -0.57 -3.25
CA THR A 161 4.26 0.80 -3.63
C THR A 161 3.19 1.40 -4.53
N PHE A 162 2.83 0.72 -5.62
CA PHE A 162 1.80 1.19 -6.55
C PHE A 162 0.43 1.35 -5.88
N GLN A 163 0.06 0.44 -4.98
CA GLN A 163 -1.19 0.54 -4.23
C GLN A 163 -1.19 1.80 -3.35
N LYS A 164 -0.12 2.03 -2.58
CA LYS A 164 0.01 3.19 -1.70
C LYS A 164 0.04 4.51 -2.47
N GLU A 165 0.76 4.56 -3.59
CA GLU A 165 0.77 5.74 -4.46
C GLU A 165 -0.61 6.02 -5.07
N THR A 166 -1.32 4.97 -5.47
CA THR A 166 -2.68 5.08 -6.01
C THR A 166 -3.66 5.55 -4.93
N GLU A 167 -3.60 4.99 -3.73
CA GLU A 167 -4.44 5.41 -2.59
C GLU A 167 -4.19 6.89 -2.25
N ALA A 168 -2.93 7.30 -2.14
CA ALA A 168 -2.56 8.69 -1.88
C ALA A 168 -3.03 9.63 -3.00
N HIS A 169 -2.91 9.21 -4.26
CA HIS A 169 -3.38 9.99 -5.40
C HIS A 169 -4.92 10.13 -5.41
N LEU A 170 -5.64 9.04 -5.14
CA LEU A 170 -7.10 9.08 -5.01
C LEU A 170 -7.55 9.98 -3.86
N GLU A 171 -6.84 9.97 -2.74
CA GLU A 171 -7.11 10.87 -1.61
C GLU A 171 -6.90 12.33 -2.00
N ILE A 172 -5.80 12.64 -2.68
CA ILE A 172 -5.55 13.99 -3.21
C ILE A 172 -6.67 14.41 -4.16
N MET A 173 -7.04 13.60 -5.13
CA MET A 173 -8.13 13.88 -6.08
C MET A 173 -9.49 14.05 -5.37
N ALA A 174 -9.74 13.29 -4.30
CA ALA A 174 -10.99 13.37 -3.55
C ALA A 174 -11.14 14.65 -2.73
N TYR A 175 -10.04 15.25 -2.26
CA TYR A 175 -10.08 16.34 -1.29
C TYR A 175 -9.32 17.60 -1.69
N LYS A 176 -8.55 17.57 -2.78
CA LYS A 176 -7.78 18.72 -3.28
C LYS A 176 -8.28 19.22 -4.63
N ASP A 177 -8.02 20.50 -4.92
CA ASP A 177 -8.16 21.10 -6.24
C ASP A 177 -6.84 20.98 -7.01
N GLU A 178 -6.86 20.41 -8.19
CA GLU A 178 -5.66 20.08 -8.97
C GLU A 178 -4.85 21.32 -9.39
N LEU A 179 -5.52 22.44 -9.68
CA LEU A 179 -4.85 23.65 -10.16
C LEU A 179 -4.15 24.40 -9.02
N THR A 180 -4.83 24.56 -7.89
CA THR A 180 -4.37 25.41 -6.79
C THR A 180 -3.70 24.65 -5.65
N GLY A 181 -3.90 23.33 -5.56
CA GLY A 181 -3.45 22.50 -4.45
C GLY A 181 -4.17 22.76 -3.12
N LEU A 182 -5.14 23.67 -3.10
CA LEU A 182 -6.02 23.90 -1.95
C LEU A 182 -6.99 22.73 -1.75
N ASN A 183 -7.70 22.72 -0.63
CA ASN A 183 -8.82 21.80 -0.48
C ASN A 183 -9.91 22.13 -1.50
N ASN A 184 -10.68 21.11 -1.91
CA ASN A 184 -11.78 21.30 -2.85
C ASN A 184 -13.12 21.54 -2.12
N ARG A 185 -14.19 21.75 -2.88
CA ARG A 185 -15.55 21.98 -2.36
C ARG A 185 -16.03 20.85 -1.44
N ARG A 186 -15.73 19.59 -1.76
CA ARG A 186 -16.16 18.44 -0.96
C ARG A 186 -15.54 18.48 0.45
N CYS A 187 -14.23 18.73 0.51
CA CYS A 187 -13.53 18.90 1.78
C CYS A 187 -14.08 20.11 2.57
N CYS A 188 -14.44 21.20 1.87
CA CYS A 188 -14.96 22.41 2.50
C CYS A 188 -16.26 22.16 3.27
N ILE A 189 -17.23 21.49 2.66
CA ILE A 189 -18.54 21.24 3.30
C ILE A 189 -18.39 20.38 4.56
N SER A 190 -17.57 19.32 4.50
CA SER A 190 -17.30 18.49 5.67
C SER A 190 -16.60 19.26 6.79
N THR A 191 -15.63 20.12 6.45
CA THR A 191 -14.90 20.93 7.44
C THR A 191 -15.79 22.00 8.06
N ILE A 192 -16.70 22.64 7.31
CA ILE A 192 -17.67 23.58 7.91
C ILE A 192 -18.52 22.89 8.96
N ASP A 193 -19.02 21.68 8.70
CA ASP A 193 -19.81 20.90 9.65
C ASP A 193 -19.00 20.56 10.91
N GLU A 194 -17.72 20.20 10.76
CA GLU A 194 -16.80 19.96 11.88
C GLU A 194 -16.58 21.22 12.72
N TYR A 195 -16.35 22.39 12.08
CA TYR A 195 -16.16 23.66 12.75
C TYR A 195 -17.42 24.07 13.53
N MET A 196 -18.61 23.90 12.97
CA MET A 196 -19.88 24.18 13.65
C MET A 196 -20.07 23.33 14.92
N LYS A 197 -19.54 22.12 14.93
CA LYS A 197 -19.62 21.23 16.09
C LYS A 197 -18.55 21.50 17.14
N ALA A 198 -17.34 21.82 16.71
CA ALA A 198 -16.15 21.90 17.57
C ALA A 198 -15.88 23.33 18.07
N GLU A 199 -16.09 24.34 17.22
CA GLU A 199 -15.65 25.70 17.50
C GLU A 199 -16.77 26.53 18.15
N SER A 200 -16.39 27.35 19.13
CA SER A 200 -17.31 28.30 19.74
C SER A 200 -17.61 29.49 18.83
N LEU A 201 -16.63 29.88 18.01
CA LEU A 201 -16.66 31.01 17.08
C LEU A 201 -15.70 30.78 15.92
N PHE A 202 -16.15 31.07 14.69
CA PHE A 202 -15.29 31.20 13.51
C PHE A 202 -15.91 32.15 12.48
N ALA A 203 -15.06 32.80 11.66
CA ALA A 203 -15.52 33.59 10.53
C ALA A 203 -15.46 32.75 9.24
N LEU A 204 -16.60 32.58 8.58
CA LEU A 204 -16.73 31.98 7.26
C LEU A 204 -16.69 33.11 6.21
N CYS A 205 -15.70 33.04 5.31
CA CYS A 205 -15.50 34.01 4.24
C CYS A 205 -15.75 33.32 2.90
N MET A 206 -16.73 33.80 2.11
CA MET A 206 -16.90 33.47 0.70
C MET A 206 -16.20 34.53 -0.14
N ILE A 207 -15.42 34.11 -1.12
CA ILE A 207 -14.55 34.95 -1.95
C ILE A 207 -14.78 34.61 -3.42
N ASP A 208 -14.85 35.62 -4.30
CA ASP A 208 -15.02 35.48 -5.75
C ASP A 208 -14.01 36.39 -6.47
N LEU A 209 -13.26 35.86 -7.44
CA LEU A 209 -12.26 36.62 -8.18
C LEU A 209 -12.88 37.65 -9.14
N ASP A 210 -12.44 38.90 -9.05
CA ASP A 210 -12.95 39.93 -9.92
C ASP A 210 -12.29 39.83 -11.30
N GLY A 211 -13.12 39.81 -12.36
CA GLY A 211 -12.67 39.91 -13.74
C GLY A 211 -11.95 38.72 -14.33
N LEU A 212 -11.96 37.55 -13.69
CA LEU A 212 -11.31 36.30 -14.22
C LEU A 212 -11.74 35.99 -15.66
N LYS A 213 -13.03 36.11 -15.96
CA LYS A 213 -13.55 35.91 -17.32
C LYS A 213 -12.92 36.89 -18.32
N THR A 214 -12.78 38.15 -17.97
CA THR A 214 -12.14 39.16 -18.83
C THR A 214 -10.66 38.88 -19.09
N ILE A 215 -9.97 38.35 -18.09
CA ILE A 215 -8.57 37.93 -18.23
C ILE A 215 -8.47 36.72 -19.15
N ASN A 216 -9.32 35.72 -18.97
CA ASN A 216 -9.38 34.57 -19.87
C ASN A 216 -9.66 34.96 -21.33
N ASP A 217 -10.63 35.87 -21.53
CA ASP A 217 -11.03 36.32 -22.87
C ASP A 217 -9.96 37.16 -23.55
N LYS A 218 -9.19 37.99 -22.82
CA LYS A 218 -8.16 38.87 -23.37
C LYS A 218 -6.77 38.23 -23.46
N PHE A 219 -6.39 37.39 -22.50
CA PHE A 219 -5.01 36.90 -22.34
C PHE A 219 -4.93 35.39 -22.42
N GLY A 220 -6.06 34.67 -22.55
CA GLY A 220 -6.14 33.23 -22.63
C GLY A 220 -6.19 32.53 -21.26
N HIS A 221 -6.64 31.27 -21.26
CA HIS A 221 -6.85 30.46 -20.05
C HIS A 221 -5.62 30.29 -19.19
N LEU A 222 -4.40 30.23 -19.77
CA LEU A 222 -3.17 30.12 -19.00
C LEU A 222 -2.96 31.32 -18.07
N ASN A 223 -3.35 32.53 -18.48
CA ASN A 223 -3.30 33.70 -17.62
C ASN A 223 -4.37 33.68 -16.53
N GLY A 224 -5.56 33.11 -16.81
CA GLY A 224 -6.57 32.84 -15.79
C GLY A 224 -6.11 31.84 -14.75
N ASP A 225 -5.42 30.79 -15.17
CA ASP A 225 -4.84 29.78 -14.25
C ASP A 225 -3.72 30.39 -13.40
N GLN A 226 -2.90 31.29 -13.96
CA GLN A 226 -1.92 32.08 -13.21
C GLN A 226 -2.59 33.00 -12.18
N TYR A 227 -3.70 33.62 -12.54
CA TYR A 227 -4.47 34.46 -11.62
C TYR A 227 -4.99 33.62 -10.45
N LEU A 228 -5.65 32.49 -10.72
CA LEU A 228 -6.15 31.53 -9.73
C LEU A 228 -5.03 31.07 -8.79
N THR A 229 -3.89 30.66 -9.33
CA THR A 229 -2.74 30.19 -8.53
C THR A 229 -2.08 31.31 -7.72
N CYS A 230 -2.00 32.51 -8.25
CA CYS A 230 -1.47 33.66 -7.53
C CYS A 230 -2.34 34.00 -6.32
N VAL A 231 -3.65 34.17 -6.54
CA VAL A 231 -4.60 34.47 -5.45
C VAL A 231 -4.63 33.34 -4.43
N SER A 232 -4.62 32.07 -4.85
CA SER A 232 -4.61 30.93 -3.93
C SER A 232 -3.39 30.93 -3.02
N ARG A 233 -2.21 31.35 -3.52
CA ARG A 233 -0.98 31.48 -2.72
C ARG A 233 -1.12 32.61 -1.70
N GLU A 234 -1.53 33.79 -2.10
CA GLU A 234 -1.71 34.93 -1.20
C GLU A 234 -2.75 34.64 -0.10
N LEU A 235 -3.88 34.00 -0.48
CA LEU A 235 -4.90 33.61 0.49
C LEU A 235 -4.36 32.54 1.46
N LYS A 236 -3.56 31.58 0.97
CA LYS A 236 -2.92 30.56 1.79
C LYS A 236 -1.92 31.13 2.79
N GLU A 237 -1.22 32.18 2.44
CA GLU A 237 -0.30 32.90 3.33
C GLU A 237 -1.04 33.69 4.42
N SER A 238 -2.31 34.06 4.18
CA SER A 238 -3.15 34.78 5.15
C SER A 238 -3.74 33.90 6.25
N VAL A 239 -3.72 32.59 6.09
CA VAL A 239 -4.28 31.64 7.07
C VAL A 239 -3.20 31.11 8.01
N ASN A 240 -3.57 30.87 9.27
CA ASN A 240 -2.69 30.31 10.29
C ASN A 240 -2.99 28.81 10.54
N GLN A 241 -2.19 28.20 11.41
CA GLN A 241 -2.48 26.84 11.88
C GLN A 241 -3.84 26.80 12.61
N GLY A 242 -4.72 25.94 12.14
CA GLY A 242 -6.09 25.79 12.65
C GLY A 242 -7.13 26.56 11.84
N ASP A 243 -6.74 27.45 10.90
CA ASP A 243 -7.63 28.00 9.88
C ASP A 243 -7.77 27.00 8.71
N PHE A 244 -8.81 27.16 7.90
CA PHE A 244 -9.05 26.30 6.73
C PHE A 244 -9.27 27.14 5.47
N ILE A 245 -8.77 26.67 4.33
CA ILE A 245 -8.98 27.30 3.03
C ILE A 245 -9.27 26.25 1.98
N CYS A 246 -10.19 26.59 1.05
CA CYS A 246 -10.51 25.76 -0.11
C CYS A 246 -10.81 26.59 -1.36
N ARG A 247 -10.67 25.98 -2.54
CA ARG A 247 -11.31 26.44 -3.76
C ARG A 247 -12.69 25.78 -3.86
N PHE A 248 -13.73 26.62 -3.82
CA PHE A 248 -15.11 26.16 -3.74
C PHE A 248 -15.77 26.00 -5.11
N GLY A 249 -15.38 26.79 -6.08
CA GLY A 249 -15.87 26.78 -7.46
C GLY A 249 -14.80 27.21 -8.46
N GLY A 250 -15.19 27.60 -9.66
CA GLY A 250 -14.27 28.03 -10.72
C GLY A 250 -13.40 29.20 -10.30
N ASP A 251 -14.00 30.29 -9.81
CA ASP A 251 -13.42 31.52 -9.32
C ASP A 251 -13.73 31.79 -7.84
N GLU A 252 -14.32 30.82 -7.14
CA GLU A 252 -14.81 30.96 -5.77
C GLU A 252 -13.86 30.26 -4.78
N PHE A 253 -13.58 30.91 -3.65
CA PHE A 253 -12.81 30.38 -2.54
C PHE A 253 -13.57 30.52 -1.23
N VAL A 254 -13.32 29.63 -0.27
CA VAL A 254 -13.85 29.74 1.09
C VAL A 254 -12.70 29.68 2.09
N ILE A 255 -12.73 30.56 3.07
CA ILE A 255 -11.83 30.53 4.23
C ILE A 255 -12.65 30.43 5.51
N LEU A 256 -12.19 29.59 6.44
CA LEU A 256 -12.69 29.53 7.80
C LEU A 256 -11.58 30.02 8.73
N TYR A 257 -11.75 31.19 9.33
CA TYR A 257 -10.83 31.72 10.32
C TYR A 257 -11.31 31.33 11.74
N ARG A 258 -10.55 30.46 12.38
CA ARG A 258 -10.87 29.95 13.72
C ARG A 258 -10.77 31.01 14.79
N GLY A 259 -11.82 31.15 15.61
CA GLY A 259 -11.85 32.09 16.74
C GLY A 259 -11.76 33.57 16.34
N LYS A 260 -12.04 33.90 15.06
CA LYS A 260 -11.97 35.27 14.54
C LYS A 260 -13.34 35.89 14.39
N THR A 261 -13.39 37.22 14.63
CA THR A 261 -14.57 38.05 14.35
C THR A 261 -14.63 38.48 12.85
N GLU A 262 -15.76 39.07 12.45
CA GLU A 262 -15.94 39.59 11.10
C GLU A 262 -14.89 40.67 10.78
N GLU A 263 -14.63 41.60 11.71
CA GLU A 263 -13.66 42.71 11.55
C GLU A 263 -12.21 42.19 11.41
N GLU A 264 -11.84 41.18 12.20
CA GLU A 264 -10.51 40.56 12.11
C GLU A 264 -10.30 39.82 10.78
N ALA A 265 -11.33 39.13 10.27
CA ALA A 265 -11.31 38.47 8.99
C ALA A 265 -11.27 39.46 7.83
N GLU A 266 -12.07 40.54 7.91
CA GLU A 266 -12.10 41.61 6.92
C GLU A 266 -10.74 42.30 6.79
N LYS A 267 -10.09 42.62 7.91
CA LYS A 267 -8.74 43.21 7.89
C LYS A 267 -7.74 42.33 7.14
N ARG A 268 -7.75 41.02 7.38
CA ARG A 268 -6.86 40.07 6.69
C ARG A 268 -7.13 40.03 5.18
N LEU A 269 -8.41 39.92 4.78
CA LEU A 269 -8.77 39.88 3.35
C LEU A 269 -8.46 41.19 2.65
N ALA A 270 -8.60 42.35 3.31
CA ALA A 270 -8.21 43.65 2.77
C ALA A 270 -6.70 43.75 2.54
N GLU A 271 -5.88 43.25 3.46
CA GLU A 271 -4.41 43.14 3.32
C GLU A 271 -4.03 42.27 2.09
N VAL A 272 -4.66 41.13 1.92
CA VAL A 272 -4.43 40.24 0.74
C VAL A 272 -4.82 40.94 -0.56
N ASN A 273 -5.98 41.61 -0.61
CA ASN A 273 -6.39 42.40 -1.78
C ASN A 273 -5.40 43.52 -2.11
N GLN A 274 -4.82 44.18 -1.11
CA GLN A 274 -3.80 45.21 -1.32
C GLN A 274 -2.51 44.61 -1.90
N ASN A 275 -2.07 43.45 -1.41
CA ASN A 275 -0.90 42.75 -1.93
C ASN A 275 -1.10 42.31 -3.40
N LEU A 276 -2.28 41.79 -3.74
CA LEU A 276 -2.62 41.42 -5.11
C LEU A 276 -2.61 42.61 -6.06
N ALA A 277 -3.08 43.77 -5.63
CA ALA A 277 -3.10 44.98 -6.45
C ALA A 277 -1.69 45.50 -6.82
N THR A 278 -0.67 45.16 -6.04
CA THR A 278 0.73 45.55 -6.29
C THR A 278 1.52 44.49 -7.11
N ASN A 279 0.91 43.38 -7.46
CA ASN A 279 1.58 42.29 -8.17
C ASN A 279 1.82 42.63 -9.66
N PRO A 280 3.05 42.54 -10.21
CA PRO A 280 3.41 43.06 -11.53
C PRO A 280 3.08 42.11 -12.70
N VAL A 281 1.86 41.54 -12.80
CA VAL A 281 1.47 40.57 -13.85
C VAL A 281 0.82 41.21 -15.10
N GLY A 282 0.82 42.53 -15.25
CA GLY A 282 0.27 43.19 -16.45
C GLY A 282 -1.27 43.35 -16.49
N TYR A 283 -1.97 42.84 -15.50
CA TYR A 283 -3.40 43.07 -15.25
C TYR A 283 -3.70 43.15 -13.75
N SER A 284 -4.78 43.89 -13.39
CA SER A 284 -5.18 44.06 -12.00
C SER A 284 -5.81 42.74 -11.47
N MET A 285 -5.37 42.31 -10.31
CA MET A 285 -5.94 41.19 -9.59
C MET A 285 -6.63 41.69 -8.32
N SER A 286 -7.87 41.26 -8.11
CA SER A 286 -8.64 41.56 -6.91
C SER A 286 -9.72 40.51 -6.71
N PHE A 287 -10.31 40.50 -5.53
CA PHE A 287 -11.48 39.66 -5.25
C PHE A 287 -12.52 40.43 -4.44
N SER A 288 -13.76 39.99 -4.57
CA SER A 288 -14.87 40.43 -3.73
C SER A 288 -15.13 39.33 -2.66
N TYR A 289 -15.60 39.73 -1.48
CA TYR A 289 -15.83 38.79 -0.39
C TYR A 289 -17.06 39.12 0.43
N GLY A 290 -17.61 38.09 1.09
CA GLY A 290 -18.63 38.21 2.11
C GLY A 290 -18.26 37.38 3.33
N ILE A 291 -18.44 37.94 4.53
CA ILE A 291 -18.02 37.32 5.78
C ILE A 291 -19.23 37.11 6.68
N VAL A 292 -19.34 35.95 7.29
CA VAL A 292 -20.35 35.62 8.28
C VAL A 292 -19.66 35.04 9.52
N CYS A 293 -19.89 35.67 10.65
CA CYS A 293 -19.39 35.18 11.92
C CYS A 293 -20.36 34.11 12.47
N ILE A 294 -19.88 32.86 12.56
CA ILE A 294 -20.67 31.72 13.02
C ILE A 294 -20.35 31.46 14.49
N LYS A 295 -21.40 31.42 15.32
CA LYS A 295 -21.34 31.02 16.72
C LYS A 295 -22.06 29.70 16.90
N LYS A 296 -21.59 28.87 17.80
CA LYS A 296 -22.15 27.53 18.07
C LYS A 296 -23.66 27.54 18.38
N GLU A 297 -24.10 28.61 19.05
CA GLU A 297 -25.52 28.76 19.47
C GLU A 297 -26.45 29.04 18.27
N MET A 298 -25.91 29.41 17.10
CA MET A 298 -26.74 29.74 15.92
C MET A 298 -27.41 28.53 15.28
N ASN A 299 -26.94 27.31 15.58
CA ASN A 299 -27.50 26.03 15.10
C ASN A 299 -27.85 26.04 13.59
N LEU A 300 -26.94 26.57 12.77
CA LEU A 300 -27.10 26.64 11.32
C LEU A 300 -26.66 25.36 10.65
N LEU A 301 -27.20 25.11 9.46
CA LEU A 301 -26.66 24.09 8.55
C LEU A 301 -25.50 24.69 7.73
N PRO A 302 -24.50 23.89 7.30
CA PRO A 302 -23.40 24.34 6.49
C PRO A 302 -23.81 25.12 5.24
N GLU A 303 -24.83 24.64 4.54
CA GLU A 303 -25.37 25.26 3.33
C GLU A 303 -25.97 26.62 3.61
N THR A 304 -26.61 26.81 4.77
CA THR A 304 -27.19 28.09 5.17
C THR A 304 -26.09 29.11 5.48
N ALA A 305 -25.02 28.71 6.13
CA ALA A 305 -23.88 29.57 6.41
C ALA A 305 -23.17 30.03 5.14
N ILE A 306 -22.95 29.09 4.20
CA ILE A 306 -22.39 29.39 2.88
C ILE A 306 -23.27 30.40 2.14
N LYS A 307 -24.58 30.18 2.10
CA LYS A 307 -25.55 31.06 1.42
C LYS A 307 -25.51 32.48 2.00
N LEU A 308 -25.48 32.62 3.33
CA LEU A 308 -25.39 33.93 3.97
C LEU A 308 -24.10 34.68 3.60
N ALA A 309 -22.97 33.98 3.53
CA ALA A 309 -21.70 34.57 3.12
C ALA A 309 -21.71 34.95 1.63
N ASP A 310 -22.31 34.13 0.77
CA ASP A 310 -22.46 34.38 -0.66
C ASP A 310 -23.34 35.64 -0.91
N GLU A 311 -24.47 35.76 -0.21
CA GLU A 311 -25.34 36.96 -0.29
C GLU A 311 -24.56 38.25 0.09
N LYS A 312 -23.75 38.23 1.15
CA LYS A 312 -22.90 39.35 1.53
C LYS A 312 -21.83 39.64 0.48
N MET A 313 -21.18 38.62 -0.07
CA MET A 313 -20.19 38.76 -1.15
C MET A 313 -20.79 39.42 -2.40
N TYR A 314 -22.01 38.97 -2.80
CA TYR A 314 -22.71 39.57 -3.94
C TYR A 314 -23.06 41.05 -3.71
N GLN A 315 -23.49 41.41 -2.49
CA GLN A 315 -23.74 42.81 -2.12
C GLN A 315 -22.46 43.65 -2.22
N PHE A 316 -21.35 43.16 -1.68
CA PHE A 316 -20.04 43.80 -1.77
C PHE A 316 -19.59 44.00 -3.23
N LYS A 317 -19.76 42.99 -4.08
CA LYS A 317 -19.43 43.03 -5.51
C LYS A 317 -20.26 44.08 -6.27
N ARG A 318 -21.51 44.31 -5.86
CA ARG A 318 -22.37 45.34 -6.46
C ARG A 318 -22.00 46.78 -6.08
N MET A 319 -21.47 47.00 -4.87
CA MET A 319 -21.04 48.33 -4.41
C MET A 319 -19.73 48.79 -5.07
N ARG A 320 -18.95 47.86 -5.64
CA ARG A 320 -17.65 48.17 -6.30
C ARG A 320 -17.77 48.31 -7.82
N LYS A 321 -18.92 48.04 -8.41
CA LYS A 321 -19.25 48.31 -9.83
C LYS A 321 -19.89 49.66 -9.98
#